data_48a4cdf5aa66935a3abff0bbe5bd10de
#
_entry.id   48a4cdf5aa66935a3abff0bbe5bd10de
#
_cell.length_a   1.000
_cell.length_b   1.000
_cell.length_c   1.000
_cell.angle_alpha   90.00
_cell.angle_beta   90.00
_cell.angle_gamma   90.00
#
_symmetry.space_group_name_H-M   'P 1'
#
loop_
_entity.id
_entity.type
_entity.pdbx_description
1 polymer ?
#
loop_
_entity_poly.entity_id
_entity_poly.type
_entity_poly.pdbx_seq_one_letter_code
_entity_poly.pdbx_strand_id
1 'polypeptide(L)'
;MNILVCGANGFVGRALCEALLQDGHRVLKGVRHPVQPDEIAIDYLADMDPAAWTDRLRGIHVVVNAAGILVERGDATFDRIHRRAPIALFDAACQAGVRGIVQLSALGAATGDTPYFQSKRAADASARKNRADAPCAP
;
A
#
# COMPACT_ATOMS: atom_id res chain seq x y z
N MET A 1 -2.63 10.58 13.75
CA MET A 1 -2.47 10.76 12.30
C MET A 1 -3.58 10.01 11.57
N ASN A 2 -3.86 10.41 10.35
CA ASN A 2 -4.76 9.68 9.47
C ASN A 2 -3.93 8.69 8.63
N ILE A 3 -4.24 7.41 8.74
CA ILE A 3 -3.44 6.34 8.13
C ILE A 3 -4.33 5.50 7.22
N LEU A 4 -3.95 5.38 5.96
CA LEU A 4 -4.57 4.44 5.02
C LEU A 4 -3.82 3.12 5.08
N VAL A 5 -4.52 2.03 5.38
CA VAL A 5 -3.97 0.67 5.37
C VAL A 5 -4.60 -0.11 4.22
N CYS A 6 -3.82 -0.37 3.18
CA CYS A 6 -4.22 -1.23 2.07
C CYS A 6 -3.99 -2.70 2.45
N GLY A 7 -4.95 -3.56 2.19
CA GLY A 7 -4.93 -4.95 2.66
C GLY A 7 -5.33 -5.10 4.12
N ALA A 8 -6.23 -4.22 4.60
CA ALA A 8 -6.65 -4.17 6.00
C ALA A 8 -7.35 -5.45 6.50
N ASN A 9 -7.95 -6.23 5.61
CA ASN A 9 -8.59 -7.50 5.95
C ASN A 9 -7.64 -8.70 5.97
N GLY A 10 -6.39 -8.51 5.53
CA GLY A 10 -5.37 -9.56 5.59
C GLY A 10 -4.88 -9.81 7.01
N PHE A 11 -4.09 -10.88 7.17
CA PHE A 11 -3.56 -11.28 8.47
C PHE A 11 -2.74 -10.16 9.14
N VAL A 12 -1.76 -9.62 8.43
CA VAL A 12 -0.91 -8.54 8.95
C VAL A 12 -1.67 -7.21 9.00
N GLY A 13 -2.43 -6.89 7.95
CA GLY A 13 -3.19 -5.64 7.87
C GLY A 13 -4.20 -5.48 9.00
N ARG A 14 -4.88 -6.54 9.38
CA ARG A 14 -5.84 -6.53 10.50
C ARG A 14 -5.14 -6.22 11.83
N ALA A 15 -4.04 -6.91 12.12
CA ALA A 15 -3.26 -6.68 13.33
C ALA A 15 -2.70 -5.26 13.40
N LEU A 16 -2.22 -4.72 12.27
CA LEU A 16 -1.76 -3.34 12.17
C LEU A 16 -2.88 -2.34 12.45
N CYS A 17 -4.06 -2.54 11.85
CA CYS A 17 -5.20 -1.65 12.10
C CYS A 17 -5.58 -1.60 13.58
N GLU A 18 -5.63 -2.74 14.25
CA GLU A 18 -5.91 -2.81 15.68
C GLU A 18 -4.87 -2.04 16.50
N ALA A 19 -3.59 -2.26 16.24
CA ALA A 19 -2.51 -1.59 16.95
C ALA A 19 -2.53 -0.06 16.74
N LEU A 20 -2.76 0.38 15.50
CA LEU A 20 -2.84 1.81 15.19
C LEU A 20 -4.03 2.49 15.83
N LEU A 21 -5.18 1.83 15.88
CA LEU A 21 -6.37 2.34 16.57
C LEU A 21 -6.13 2.45 18.08
N GLN A 22 -5.48 1.46 18.69
CA GLN A 22 -5.12 1.49 20.11
C GLN A 22 -4.15 2.65 20.44
N ASP A 23 -3.27 3.00 19.50
CA ASP A 23 -2.35 4.13 19.64
C ASP A 23 -3.02 5.50 19.36
N GLY A 24 -4.32 5.53 19.11
CA GLY A 24 -5.09 6.76 18.93
C GLY A 24 -5.07 7.34 17.52
N HIS A 25 -4.62 6.60 16.52
CA HIS A 25 -4.66 7.03 15.12
C HIS A 25 -6.05 6.83 14.50
N ARG A 26 -6.35 7.63 13.50
CA ARG A 26 -7.49 7.38 12.61
C ARG A 26 -7.04 6.46 11.49
N VAL A 27 -7.71 5.32 11.36
CA VAL A 27 -7.36 4.32 10.35
C VAL A 27 -8.46 4.26 9.31
N LEU A 28 -8.08 4.48 8.05
CA LEU A 28 -8.91 4.23 6.88
C LEU A 28 -8.48 2.89 6.30
N LYS A 29 -9.41 1.95 6.26
CA LYS A 29 -9.15 0.57 5.83
C LYS A 29 -9.44 0.41 4.34
N GLY A 30 -8.41 0.17 3.56
CA GLY A 30 -8.54 -0.14 2.14
C GLY A 30 -8.87 -1.61 1.94
N VAL A 31 -10.07 -1.89 1.45
CA VAL A 31 -10.60 -3.24 1.24
C VAL A 31 -11.32 -3.33 -0.11
N ARG A 32 -11.48 -4.53 -0.65
CA ARG A 32 -12.17 -4.69 -1.94
C ARG A 32 -13.67 -4.45 -1.85
N HIS A 33 -14.30 -4.86 -0.76
CA HIS A 33 -15.75 -4.77 -0.56
C HIS A 33 -16.05 -4.11 0.78
N PRO A 34 -16.06 -2.77 0.84
CA PRO A 34 -16.29 -2.06 2.09
C PRO A 34 -17.71 -2.28 2.60
N VAL A 35 -17.82 -2.53 3.90
CA VAL A 35 -19.11 -2.70 4.63
C VAL A 35 -19.19 -1.83 5.88
N GLN A 36 -18.07 -1.23 6.32
CA GLN A 36 -18.01 -0.37 7.50
C GLN A 36 -17.68 1.08 7.11
N PRO A 37 -18.07 2.07 7.95
CA PRO A 37 -17.80 3.48 7.62
C PRO A 37 -16.33 3.87 7.53
N ASP A 38 -15.44 3.13 8.20
CA ASP A 38 -13.99 3.33 8.18
C ASP A 38 -13.27 2.57 7.06
N GLU A 39 -14.03 1.98 6.14
CA GLU A 39 -13.52 1.23 5.00
C GLU A 39 -13.72 2.02 3.69
N ILE A 40 -12.75 1.91 2.79
CA ILE A 40 -12.85 2.40 1.41
C ILE A 40 -12.56 1.29 0.41
N ALA A 41 -13.21 1.38 -0.75
CA ALA A 41 -12.97 0.43 -1.83
C ALA A 41 -11.61 0.67 -2.46
N ILE A 42 -10.79 -0.36 -2.50
CA ILE A 42 -9.56 -0.41 -3.28
C ILE A 42 -9.51 -1.73 -4.06
N ASP A 43 -8.97 -1.69 -5.25
CA ASP A 43 -8.75 -2.89 -6.07
C ASP A 43 -7.43 -2.74 -6.82
N TYR A 44 -6.41 -3.46 -6.41
CA TYR A 44 -5.10 -3.39 -7.03
C TYR A 44 -5.08 -3.83 -8.50
N LEU A 45 -6.06 -4.62 -8.93
CA LEU A 45 -6.20 -4.98 -10.35
C LEU A 45 -6.75 -3.84 -11.21
N ALA A 46 -7.51 -2.92 -10.61
CA ALA A 46 -8.06 -1.74 -11.28
C ALA A 46 -7.23 -0.47 -11.03
N ASP A 47 -6.62 -0.37 -9.86
CA ASP A 47 -6.00 0.87 -9.35
C ASP A 47 -4.49 0.95 -9.66
N MET A 48 -4.12 0.70 -10.90
CA MET A 48 -2.72 0.71 -11.36
C MET A 48 -2.28 2.03 -12.00
N ASP A 49 -3.11 3.07 -11.90
CA ASP A 49 -2.80 4.42 -12.32
C ASP A 49 -2.76 5.34 -11.07
N PRO A 50 -1.74 6.20 -10.90
CA PRO A 50 -1.70 7.13 -9.78
C PRO A 50 -2.96 8.00 -9.64
N ALA A 51 -3.61 8.36 -10.77
CA ALA A 51 -4.85 9.13 -10.75
C ALA A 51 -6.01 8.45 -10.00
N ALA A 52 -6.03 7.13 -9.95
CA ALA A 52 -7.05 6.38 -9.21
C ALA A 52 -6.97 6.59 -7.69
N TRP A 53 -5.83 7.04 -7.18
CA TRP A 53 -5.57 7.21 -5.75
C TRP A 53 -5.75 8.62 -5.24
N THR A 54 -5.83 9.62 -6.11
CA THR A 54 -5.78 11.04 -5.73
C THR A 54 -6.84 11.39 -4.67
N ASP A 55 -8.10 11.03 -4.89
CA ASP A 55 -9.18 11.35 -3.96
C ASP A 55 -9.09 10.57 -2.65
N ARG A 56 -8.63 9.32 -2.71
CA ARG A 56 -8.47 8.46 -1.54
C ARG A 56 -7.37 8.93 -0.58
N LEU A 57 -6.41 9.70 -1.08
CA LEU A 57 -5.26 10.17 -0.31
C LEU A 57 -5.47 11.55 0.32
N ARG A 58 -6.61 12.17 0.11
CA ARG A 58 -6.93 13.45 0.74
C ARG A 58 -6.95 13.32 2.26
N GLY A 59 -6.16 14.15 2.93
CA GLY A 59 -6.07 14.17 4.38
C GLY A 59 -5.35 12.96 4.99
N ILE A 60 -4.75 12.09 4.17
CA ILE A 60 -3.94 10.96 4.63
C ILE A 60 -2.52 11.43 4.93
N HIS A 61 -2.01 11.06 6.10
CA HIS A 61 -0.66 11.38 6.54
C HIS A 61 0.33 10.25 6.22
N VAL A 62 -0.11 9.00 6.36
CA VAL A 62 0.73 7.81 6.15
C VAL A 62 -0.05 6.76 5.38
N VAL A 63 0.61 6.13 4.43
CA VAL A 63 0.09 4.98 3.67
C VAL A 63 0.85 3.73 4.10
N VAL A 64 0.10 2.68 4.42
CA VAL A 64 0.64 1.34 4.71
C VAL A 64 0.17 0.39 3.61
N ASN A 65 1.11 -0.22 2.90
CA ASN A 65 0.81 -1.27 1.95
C ASN A 65 1.05 -2.64 2.60
N ALA A 66 -0.03 -3.27 3.04
CA ALA A 66 -0.02 -4.63 3.58
C ALA A 66 -0.74 -5.63 2.66
N ALA A 67 -1.09 -5.22 1.44
CA ALA A 67 -1.71 -6.08 0.45
C ALA A 67 -0.66 -6.98 -0.23
N GLY A 68 -1.03 -8.21 -0.52
CA GLY A 68 -0.15 -9.14 -1.22
C GLY A 68 -0.83 -10.49 -1.43
N ILE A 69 -0.22 -11.31 -2.26
CA ILE A 69 -0.63 -12.67 -2.56
C ILE A 69 0.57 -13.61 -2.47
N LEU A 70 0.34 -14.86 -2.13
CA LEU A 70 1.38 -15.91 -2.11
C LEU A 70 1.37 -16.76 -3.39
N VAL A 71 0.24 -16.80 -4.08
CA VAL A 71 0.02 -17.60 -5.29
C VAL A 71 -0.73 -16.75 -6.31
N GLU A 72 -0.29 -16.80 -7.55
CA GLU A 72 -0.99 -16.17 -8.67
C GLU A 72 -2.27 -16.92 -9.01
N ARG A 73 -3.35 -16.15 -9.29
CA ARG A 73 -4.63 -16.69 -9.73
C ARG A 73 -5.28 -15.74 -10.74
N GLY A 74 -5.50 -16.21 -11.97
CA GLY A 74 -6.11 -15.40 -13.01
C GLY A 74 -5.35 -14.10 -13.23
N ASP A 75 -6.04 -12.98 -13.16
CA ASP A 75 -5.45 -11.64 -13.32
C ASP A 75 -4.64 -11.18 -12.12
N ALA A 76 -4.77 -11.84 -10.97
CA ALA A 76 -4.01 -11.54 -9.76
C ALA A 76 -2.60 -12.13 -9.86
N THR A 77 -1.71 -11.41 -10.54
CA THR A 77 -0.31 -11.77 -10.73
C THR A 77 0.57 -11.06 -9.71
N PHE A 78 1.76 -11.58 -9.45
CA PHE A 78 2.76 -10.90 -8.61
C PHE A 78 3.11 -9.54 -9.18
N ASP A 79 3.25 -9.43 -10.50
CA ASP A 79 3.55 -8.17 -11.16
C ASP A 79 2.49 -7.10 -10.89
N ARG A 80 1.22 -7.42 -11.00
CA ARG A 80 0.12 -6.48 -10.77
C ARG A 80 -0.04 -6.11 -9.31
N ILE A 81 -0.09 -7.10 -8.43
CA ILE A 81 -0.41 -6.92 -7.01
C ILE A 81 0.79 -6.41 -6.21
N HIS A 82 2.00 -6.88 -6.51
CA HIS A 82 3.19 -6.54 -5.74
C HIS A 82 4.02 -5.42 -6.34
N ARG A 83 3.89 -5.12 -7.63
CA ARG A 83 4.70 -4.12 -8.31
C ARG A 83 3.88 -2.96 -8.87
N ARG A 84 3.01 -3.21 -9.83
CA ARG A 84 2.33 -2.13 -10.58
C ARG A 84 1.38 -1.31 -9.71
N ALA A 85 0.51 -1.95 -8.94
CA ALA A 85 -0.44 -1.26 -8.08
C ALA A 85 0.26 -0.52 -6.91
N PRO A 86 1.18 -1.14 -6.16
CA PRO A 86 1.93 -0.41 -5.14
C PRO A 86 2.72 0.77 -5.66
N ILE A 87 3.37 0.65 -6.81
CA ILE A 87 4.12 1.77 -7.41
C ILE A 87 3.18 2.94 -7.74
N ALA A 88 2.00 2.65 -8.32
CA ALA A 88 0.99 3.68 -8.57
C ALA A 88 0.53 4.38 -7.27
N LEU A 89 0.30 3.60 -6.22
CA LEU A 89 -0.05 4.12 -4.90
C LEU A 89 1.06 5.02 -4.33
N PHE A 90 2.30 4.59 -4.40
CA PHE A 90 3.43 5.33 -3.84
C PHE A 90 3.71 6.62 -4.62
N ASP A 91 3.60 6.59 -5.94
CA ASP A 91 3.71 7.79 -6.77
C ASP A 91 2.58 8.78 -6.45
N ALA A 92 1.36 8.32 -6.31
CA ALA A 92 0.23 9.15 -5.91
C ALA A 92 0.40 9.72 -4.49
N ALA A 93 0.89 8.92 -3.56
CA ALA A 93 1.17 9.35 -2.19
C ALA A 93 2.21 10.47 -2.15
N CYS A 94 3.27 10.35 -2.94
CA CYS A 94 4.28 11.40 -3.09
C CYS A 94 3.65 12.69 -3.64
N GLN A 95 2.85 12.60 -4.70
CA GLN A 95 2.17 13.74 -5.30
C GLN A 95 1.17 14.41 -4.34
N ALA A 96 0.53 13.63 -3.49
CA ALA A 96 -0.44 14.12 -2.49
C ALA A 96 0.21 14.72 -1.23
N GLY A 97 1.54 14.64 -1.10
CA GLY A 97 2.25 15.14 0.09
C GLY A 97 2.10 14.24 1.32
N VAL A 98 1.84 12.95 1.14
CA VAL A 98 1.82 11.97 2.23
C VAL A 98 3.21 11.92 2.89
N ARG A 99 3.23 11.96 4.22
CA ARG A 99 4.48 12.10 5.00
C ARG A 99 5.28 10.82 5.11
N GLY A 100 4.63 9.68 5.03
CA GLY A 100 5.27 8.39 5.20
C GLY A 100 4.62 7.28 4.41
N ILE A 101 5.45 6.36 3.93
CA ILE A 101 5.03 5.13 3.26
C ILE A 101 5.63 3.97 4.03
N VAL A 102 4.79 3.00 4.39
CA VAL A 102 5.21 1.75 5.01
C VAL A 102 4.89 0.62 4.03
N GLN A 103 5.92 -0.06 3.57
CA GLN A 103 5.81 -1.18 2.65
C GLN A 103 6.06 -2.48 3.40
N LEU A 104 5.07 -3.36 3.42
CA LEU A 104 5.26 -4.73 3.91
C LEU A 104 5.96 -5.53 2.81
N SER A 105 7.21 -5.87 3.06
CA SER A 105 8.02 -6.69 2.18
C SER A 105 8.00 -8.16 2.61
N ALA A 106 8.93 -8.94 2.11
CA ALA A 106 9.13 -10.33 2.48
C ALA A 106 10.59 -10.57 2.84
N LEU A 107 10.83 -11.43 3.82
CA LEU A 107 12.18 -11.88 4.14
C LEU A 107 12.80 -12.56 2.91
N GLY A 108 13.98 -12.09 2.49
CA GLY A 108 14.65 -12.57 1.29
C GLY A 108 14.31 -11.82 -0.01
N ALA A 109 13.45 -10.80 0.03
CA ALA A 109 13.09 -10.03 -1.17
C ALA A 109 14.31 -9.31 -1.80
N ALA A 110 15.27 -8.88 -0.99
CA ALA A 110 16.45 -8.15 -1.48
C ALA A 110 17.36 -8.99 -2.40
N THR A 111 17.38 -10.30 -2.22
CA THR A 111 18.31 -11.21 -2.93
C THR A 111 17.63 -12.40 -3.61
N GLY A 112 16.34 -12.62 -3.38
CA GLY A 112 15.62 -13.75 -3.95
C GLY A 112 15.42 -13.65 -5.45
N ASP A 113 15.43 -14.78 -6.16
CA ASP A 113 15.37 -14.85 -7.62
C ASP A 113 13.99 -15.23 -8.17
N THR A 114 13.04 -15.58 -7.30
CA THR A 114 11.70 -15.95 -7.76
C THR A 114 10.90 -14.72 -8.20
N PRO A 115 9.90 -14.89 -9.08
CA PRO A 115 9.00 -13.79 -9.44
C PRO A 115 8.33 -13.12 -8.24
N TYR A 116 8.00 -13.90 -7.19
CA TYR A 116 7.49 -13.37 -5.93
C TYR A 116 8.44 -12.35 -5.30
N PHE A 117 9.70 -12.73 -5.09
CA PHE A 117 10.70 -11.84 -4.50
C PHE A 117 11.05 -10.66 -5.38
N GLN A 118 11.17 -10.87 -6.69
CA GLN A 118 11.46 -9.80 -7.65
C GLN A 118 10.37 -8.72 -7.64
N SER A 119 9.10 -9.12 -7.60
CA SER A 119 7.97 -8.18 -7.55
C SER A 119 7.92 -7.39 -6.23
N LYS A 120 8.19 -8.05 -5.11
CA LYS A 120 8.31 -7.39 -3.80
C LYS A 120 9.44 -6.38 -3.76
N ARG A 121 10.61 -6.75 -4.26
CA ARG A 121 11.78 -5.88 -4.32
C ARG A 121 11.53 -4.62 -5.16
N ALA A 122 10.82 -4.74 -6.27
CA ALA A 122 10.48 -3.59 -7.11
C ALA A 122 9.61 -2.56 -6.36
N ALA A 123 8.62 -3.01 -5.59
CA ALA A 123 7.81 -2.12 -4.75
C ALA A 123 8.64 -1.50 -3.61
N ASP A 124 9.51 -2.27 -2.98
CA ASP A 124 10.41 -1.78 -1.94
C ASP A 124 11.31 -0.64 -2.46
N ALA A 125 11.86 -0.81 -3.66
CA ALA A 125 12.69 0.20 -4.32
C ALA A 125 11.90 1.48 -4.61
N SER A 126 10.67 1.35 -5.10
CA SER A 126 9.77 2.48 -5.36
C SER A 126 9.42 3.23 -4.08
N ALA A 127 9.13 2.52 -3.00
CA ALA A 127 8.85 3.15 -1.70
C ALA A 127 10.05 3.97 -1.19
N ARG A 128 11.26 3.45 -1.33
CA ARG A 128 12.50 4.16 -0.95
C ARG A 128 12.74 5.39 -1.80
N LYS A 129 12.56 5.28 -3.12
CA LYS A 129 12.70 6.40 -4.05
C LYS A 129 11.75 7.53 -3.70
N ASN A 130 10.47 7.24 -3.53
CA ASN A 130 9.46 8.24 -3.21
C ASN A 130 9.72 8.93 -1.86
N ARG A 131 10.38 8.27 -0.94
CA ARG A 131 10.80 8.88 0.32
C ARG A 131 12.00 9.82 0.16
N ALA A 132 12.94 9.46 -0.73
CA ALA A 132 14.18 10.22 -0.95
C ALA A 132 13.95 11.46 -1.83
N ASP A 133 13.07 11.35 -2.84
CA ASP A 133 12.82 12.39 -3.84
C ASP A 133 11.70 13.36 -3.42
N ALA A 134 10.94 13.03 -2.41
CA ALA A 134 9.96 13.95 -1.87
C ALA A 134 10.68 14.95 -0.95
N PRO A 135 10.80 16.22 -1.34
CA PRO A 135 10.76 17.22 -0.31
C PRO A 135 9.39 17.01 0.34
N CYS A 136 9.38 16.44 1.54
CA CYS A 136 8.19 16.49 2.36
C CYS A 136 7.75 17.93 2.32
N ALA A 137 6.70 18.22 1.56
CA ALA A 137 6.09 19.54 1.61
C ALA A 137 5.79 19.81 3.08
N PRO A 138 6.12 20.97 3.58
CA PRO A 138 5.91 21.31 4.98
C PRO A 138 4.46 21.18 5.39
#